data_c5334ccaeeac4eb8366ec339772a8d33
#
_entry.id   c5334ccaeeac4eb8366ec339772a8d33
#
_cell.length_a   1.000
_cell.length_b   1.000
_cell.length_c   1.000
_cell.angle_alpha   90.00
_cell.angle_beta   90.00
_cell.angle_gamma   90.00
#
_symmetry.space_group_name_H-M   'P 1'
#
loop_
_entity.id
_entity.type
_entity.pdbx_description
1 polymer ?
#
loop_
_entity_poly.entity_id
_entity_poly.type
_entity_poly.pdbx_seq_one_letter_code
_entity_poly.pdbx_strand_id
1 'polypeptide(L)'
;MKRRNFIKCCSMALPGAVFVNSIGSNILSETGRISVPRHRMYEDDYIKRAADMAIQTAKSNGASYSDFRLSNFRSQNVSTREQVIQSIRENENFGFAVRVLIEGTWGFAASSTFSEQEVVRITNIACGIARANKSIQLIKVELVPTKVYNETWNTPIKKNAFEVSIDDKVNKLFSINEKAKSLGADFCESFIWAVNEWKYFASSEGSYIKQDLHRLWSAFDITVVDKDTNNFESRDSFTAPIGKGYEYVEEYDYMHDLEEAVEHTKMKQKARSVEPARRDIILDSNHLWLTIHESCGHPTELDRALGYEANYAGTSFMTVDKLNKLQYGSELINIRGDRTQTDGLATRGFDDDGVKTTEWDIIKNGKFVGYQTTREMAKYIGESASNGCAYADSWDHFPIQRMPNVSLMPGEKKLSLNDLIADTEDGIFIKGSGSWSIDMQRYNFQFTGQEFWEIKNGKIVGMLRDVAYQGNTVDLWNSCDAICDKTEYKLGGSFFCGKGEPGQVSPVSHGSSPARFRNVNILNTSKEAGK
;
A
#
# COMPACT_ATOMS: atom_id res chain seq x y z
N MET A 1 -26.25 -23.50 -14.73
CA MET A 1 -24.93 -23.35 -14.10
C MET A 1 -25.12 -23.14 -12.60
N LYS A 2 -24.69 -24.06 -11.75
CA LYS A 2 -24.91 -23.96 -10.29
C LYS A 2 -23.98 -22.88 -9.70
N ARG A 3 -24.48 -22.05 -8.79
CA ARG A 3 -23.76 -20.95 -8.09
C ARG A 3 -22.34 -21.33 -7.59
N ARG A 4 -22.14 -22.60 -7.31
CA ARG A 4 -20.89 -23.21 -6.83
C ARG A 4 -19.73 -23.12 -7.86
N ASN A 5 -20.01 -23.09 -9.17
CA ASN A 5 -18.97 -22.98 -10.20
C ASN A 5 -18.58 -21.53 -10.51
N PHE A 6 -19.42 -20.55 -10.15
CA PHE A 6 -19.11 -19.13 -10.29
C PHE A 6 -18.13 -18.68 -9.20
N ILE A 7 -18.31 -19.14 -7.97
CA ILE A 7 -17.41 -18.78 -6.83
C ILE A 7 -16.03 -19.44 -7.00
N LYS A 8 -15.95 -20.67 -7.54
CA LYS A 8 -14.66 -21.32 -7.83
C LYS A 8 -13.85 -20.65 -8.96
N CYS A 9 -14.51 -19.95 -9.89
CA CYS A 9 -13.82 -19.17 -10.93
C CYS A 9 -13.36 -17.79 -10.45
N CYS A 10 -13.96 -17.24 -9.38
CA CYS A 10 -13.58 -15.93 -8.85
C CYS A 10 -12.43 -15.98 -7.84
N SER A 11 -12.07 -17.15 -7.32
CA SER A 11 -10.93 -17.31 -6.41
C SER A 11 -9.56 -17.45 -7.10
N MET A 12 -9.54 -17.48 -8.43
CA MET A 12 -8.30 -17.45 -9.23
C MET A 12 -7.93 -16.05 -9.77
N ALA A 13 -8.64 -15.02 -9.36
CA ALA A 13 -8.26 -13.65 -9.71
C ALA A 13 -7.30 -13.13 -8.63
N LEU A 14 -6.06 -12.87 -9.01
CA LEU A 14 -5.14 -12.03 -8.24
C LEU A 14 -5.90 -10.82 -7.68
N PRO A 15 -5.82 -10.52 -6.38
CA PRO A 15 -6.46 -9.33 -5.84
C PRO A 15 -5.77 -8.11 -6.45
N GLY A 16 -6.48 -7.38 -7.31
CA GLY A 16 -6.01 -6.09 -7.78
C GLY A 16 -6.02 -5.79 -9.27
N ALA A 17 -6.61 -6.61 -10.12
CA ALA A 17 -6.83 -6.19 -11.51
C ALA A 17 -8.05 -5.27 -11.63
N VAL A 18 -7.97 -4.05 -11.12
CA VAL A 18 -8.84 -2.97 -11.58
C VAL A 18 -8.31 -2.52 -12.93
N PHE A 19 -8.98 -2.89 -14.00
CA PHE A 19 -8.71 -2.38 -15.34
C PHE A 19 -9.04 -0.88 -15.37
N VAL A 20 -8.03 -0.05 -15.23
CA VAL A 20 -8.13 1.32 -15.70
C VAL A 20 -7.91 1.27 -17.22
N ASN A 21 -9.00 1.35 -17.99
CA ASN A 21 -8.93 1.61 -19.42
C ASN A 21 -8.43 3.05 -19.64
N SER A 22 -7.13 3.27 -19.58
CA SER A 22 -6.54 4.43 -20.22
C SER A 22 -6.17 4.02 -21.66
N ILE A 23 -6.76 4.70 -22.64
CA ILE A 23 -6.34 4.62 -24.03
C ILE A 23 -4.94 5.24 -24.13
N GLY A 24 -3.93 4.43 -23.88
CA GLY A 24 -2.53 4.75 -24.09
C GLY A 24 -2.05 4.01 -25.33
N SER A 25 -1.57 4.75 -26.30
CA SER A 25 -0.99 4.24 -27.54
C SER A 25 0.09 3.20 -27.28
N ASN A 26 -0.14 1.95 -27.67
CA ASN A 26 0.84 0.90 -27.73
C ASN A 26 1.93 1.28 -28.74
N ILE A 27 3.08 1.71 -28.26
CA ILE A 27 4.31 1.71 -29.05
C ILE A 27 5.03 0.40 -28.68
N LEU A 28 4.92 -0.59 -29.52
CA LEU A 28 5.80 -1.75 -29.50
C LEU A 28 7.21 -1.25 -29.82
N SER A 29 8.07 -1.20 -28.80
CA SER A 29 9.48 -0.92 -29.00
C SER A 29 10.16 -2.17 -29.54
N GLU A 30 10.75 -2.06 -30.70
CA GLU A 30 11.70 -3.04 -31.21
C GLU A 30 12.85 -3.26 -30.23
N THR A 31 13.04 -4.53 -29.86
CA THR A 31 14.27 -5.14 -29.31
C THR A 31 15.21 -4.28 -28.47
N GLY A 32 15.20 -4.50 -27.16
CA GLY A 32 16.40 -4.38 -26.31
C GLY A 32 16.91 -2.97 -25.99
N ARG A 33 16.23 -1.90 -26.37
CA ARG A 33 16.62 -0.52 -26.00
C ARG A 33 15.93 -0.11 -24.71
N ILE A 34 16.73 0.22 -23.68
CA ILE A 34 16.27 0.91 -22.48
C ILE A 34 15.62 2.22 -22.93
N SER A 35 14.30 2.34 -22.78
CA SER A 35 13.61 3.57 -23.14
C SER A 35 14.00 4.70 -22.19
N VAL A 36 14.44 5.82 -22.76
CA VAL A 36 14.74 7.02 -21.97
C VAL A 36 13.44 7.60 -21.42
N PRO A 37 13.31 7.79 -20.09
CA PRO A 37 12.12 8.39 -19.50
C PRO A 37 11.75 9.74 -20.11
N ARG A 38 10.47 9.99 -20.39
CA ARG A 38 10.01 11.21 -21.08
C ARG A 38 10.39 12.50 -20.37
N HIS A 39 10.43 12.53 -19.04
CA HIS A 39 10.86 13.71 -18.28
C HIS A 39 12.30 14.13 -18.62
N ARG A 40 13.19 13.19 -18.96
CA ARG A 40 14.59 13.46 -19.35
C ARG A 40 14.74 14.12 -20.72
N MET A 41 13.64 14.28 -21.46
CA MET A 41 13.63 15.04 -22.71
C MET A 41 13.59 16.55 -22.49
N TYR A 42 13.41 17.00 -21.23
CA TYR A 42 13.29 18.40 -20.87
C TYR A 42 14.38 18.80 -19.88
N GLU A 43 15.03 19.94 -20.17
CA GLU A 43 16.03 20.53 -19.28
C GLU A 43 15.37 21.09 -18.01
N ASP A 44 16.03 20.98 -16.86
CA ASP A 44 15.54 21.48 -15.57
C ASP A 44 15.11 22.95 -15.62
N ASP A 45 15.88 23.79 -16.31
CA ASP A 45 15.57 25.22 -16.48
C ASP A 45 14.30 25.43 -17.31
N TYR A 46 14.04 24.57 -18.30
CA TYR A 46 12.78 24.62 -19.06
C TYR A 46 11.59 24.26 -18.17
N ILE A 47 11.71 23.19 -17.39
CA ILE A 47 10.65 22.77 -16.45
C ILE A 47 10.38 23.88 -15.43
N LYS A 48 11.43 24.48 -14.89
CA LYS A 48 11.30 25.59 -13.94
C LYS A 48 10.60 26.81 -14.56
N ARG A 49 11.00 27.24 -15.76
CA ARG A 49 10.31 28.34 -16.45
C ARG A 49 8.83 28.06 -16.68
N ALA A 50 8.49 26.85 -17.12
CA ALA A 50 7.10 26.44 -17.33
C ALA A 50 6.29 26.50 -16.02
N ALA A 51 6.87 26.04 -14.91
CA ALA A 51 6.26 26.12 -13.58
C ALA A 51 6.07 27.59 -13.14
N ASP A 52 7.08 28.44 -13.33
CA ASP A 52 7.01 29.87 -13.04
C ASP A 52 5.90 30.56 -13.87
N MET A 53 5.73 30.17 -15.14
CA MET A 53 4.65 30.69 -16.01
C MET A 53 3.27 30.25 -15.48
N ALA A 54 3.11 29.01 -15.01
CA ALA A 54 1.87 28.57 -14.38
C ALA A 54 1.53 29.42 -13.14
N ILE A 55 2.50 29.60 -12.24
CA ILE A 55 2.35 30.36 -11.01
C ILE A 55 2.00 31.83 -11.30
N GLN A 56 2.72 32.47 -12.24
CA GLN A 56 2.43 33.85 -12.61
C GLN A 56 1.06 34.03 -13.27
N THR A 57 0.69 33.10 -14.16
CA THR A 57 -0.64 33.08 -14.79
C THR A 57 -1.75 32.94 -13.75
N ALA A 58 -1.61 32.02 -12.79
CA ALA A 58 -2.56 31.83 -11.70
C ALA A 58 -2.67 33.09 -10.84
N LYS A 59 -1.53 33.69 -10.46
CA LYS A 59 -1.47 34.94 -9.68
C LYS A 59 -2.18 36.10 -10.40
N SER A 60 -1.91 36.28 -11.70
CA SER A 60 -2.57 37.29 -12.53
C SER A 60 -4.08 37.08 -12.64
N ASN A 61 -4.54 35.84 -12.46
CA ASN A 61 -5.95 35.47 -12.42
C ASN A 61 -6.57 35.56 -11.00
N GLY A 62 -5.85 36.06 -10.00
CA GLY A 62 -6.34 36.28 -8.64
C GLY A 62 -6.29 35.04 -7.75
N ALA A 63 -5.50 34.03 -8.06
CA ALA A 63 -5.30 32.89 -7.18
C ALA A 63 -4.54 33.30 -5.91
N SER A 64 -5.03 32.90 -4.75
CA SER A 64 -4.36 33.05 -3.45
C SER A 64 -3.27 32.00 -3.23
N TYR A 65 -3.40 30.84 -3.89
CA TYR A 65 -2.42 29.75 -3.93
C TYR A 65 -2.47 29.07 -5.31
N SER A 66 -1.34 28.59 -5.76
CA SER A 66 -1.25 27.70 -6.92
C SER A 66 -0.06 26.79 -6.80
N ASP A 67 -0.18 25.60 -7.38
CA ASP A 67 0.92 24.68 -7.60
C ASP A 67 0.92 24.11 -9.02
N PHE A 68 2.10 23.73 -9.44
CA PHE A 68 2.40 23.05 -10.68
C PHE A 68 3.05 21.71 -10.36
N ARG A 69 2.57 20.64 -10.97
CA ARG A 69 3.18 19.31 -10.87
C ARG A 69 3.42 18.74 -12.27
N LEU A 70 4.65 18.29 -12.52
CA LEU A 70 5.01 17.50 -13.68
C LEU A 70 5.37 16.10 -13.20
N SER A 71 4.77 15.08 -13.76
CA SER A 71 5.01 13.71 -13.30
C SER A 71 5.29 12.78 -14.47
N ASN A 72 6.20 11.84 -14.25
CA ASN A 72 6.49 10.73 -15.14
C ASN A 72 6.40 9.42 -14.35
N PHE A 73 5.39 8.64 -14.63
CA PHE A 73 5.17 7.35 -13.99
C PHE A 73 5.52 6.23 -14.97
N ARG A 74 6.44 5.35 -14.58
CA ARG A 74 6.83 4.18 -15.37
C ARG A 74 6.60 2.92 -14.58
N SER A 75 6.10 1.89 -15.24
CA SER A 75 6.00 0.56 -14.67
C SER A 75 6.45 -0.49 -15.67
N GLN A 76 7.13 -1.51 -15.16
CA GLN A 76 7.51 -2.69 -15.92
C GLN A 76 7.09 -3.92 -15.12
N ASN A 77 6.32 -4.80 -15.75
CA ASN A 77 5.92 -6.08 -15.17
C ASN A 77 6.34 -7.21 -16.11
N VAL A 78 7.08 -8.15 -15.56
CA VAL A 78 7.47 -9.41 -16.22
C VAL A 78 6.88 -10.54 -15.40
N SER A 79 6.07 -11.40 -16.01
CA SER A 79 5.47 -12.55 -15.34
C SER A 79 5.62 -13.82 -16.14
N THR A 80 5.82 -14.93 -15.42
CA THR A 80 6.01 -16.26 -16.00
C THR A 80 5.13 -17.28 -15.27
N ARG A 81 4.81 -18.37 -15.96
CA ARG A 81 4.21 -19.56 -15.38
C ARG A 81 4.96 -20.78 -15.90
N GLU A 82 5.44 -21.64 -15.01
CA GLU A 82 6.40 -22.70 -15.34
C GLU A 82 7.57 -22.12 -16.16
N GLN A 83 7.81 -22.62 -17.35
CA GLN A 83 8.86 -22.15 -18.27
C GLN A 83 8.27 -21.33 -19.45
N VAL A 84 7.13 -20.63 -19.20
CA VAL A 84 6.44 -19.84 -20.23
C VAL A 84 6.29 -18.40 -19.76
N ILE A 85 6.69 -17.45 -20.57
CA ILE A 85 6.43 -16.02 -20.35
C ILE A 85 4.94 -15.78 -20.52
N GLN A 86 4.28 -15.30 -19.47
CA GLN A 86 2.86 -14.92 -19.49
C GLN A 86 2.66 -13.49 -19.96
N SER A 87 3.50 -12.59 -19.50
CA SER A 87 3.36 -11.17 -19.83
C SER A 87 4.68 -10.43 -19.66
N ILE A 88 4.95 -9.53 -20.60
CA ILE A 88 5.93 -8.46 -20.47
C ILE A 88 5.18 -7.17 -20.78
N ARG A 89 5.03 -6.29 -19.80
CA ARG A 89 4.32 -5.02 -19.95
C ARG A 89 5.20 -3.89 -19.49
N GLU A 90 5.31 -2.86 -20.32
CA GLU A 90 5.91 -1.58 -19.96
C GLU A 90 4.88 -0.49 -20.19
N ASN A 91 4.72 0.38 -19.22
CA ASN A 91 3.84 1.54 -19.33
C ASN A 91 4.60 2.78 -18.91
N GLU A 92 4.35 3.89 -19.60
CA GLU A 92 4.82 5.20 -19.22
C GLU A 92 3.66 6.20 -19.33
N ASN A 93 3.41 6.94 -18.25
CA ASN A 93 2.40 7.97 -18.18
C ASN A 93 3.06 9.30 -17.78
N PHE A 94 3.05 10.29 -18.68
CA PHE A 94 3.72 11.56 -18.52
C PHE A 94 2.77 12.72 -18.80
N GLY A 95 2.79 13.72 -17.94
CA GLY A 95 2.01 14.94 -18.09
C GLY A 95 2.18 15.86 -16.89
N PHE A 96 1.49 16.99 -16.95
CA PHE A 96 1.50 17.99 -15.88
C PHE A 96 0.09 18.40 -15.48
N ALA A 97 -0.02 18.95 -14.27
CA ALA A 97 -1.23 19.55 -13.76
C ALA A 97 -0.96 20.88 -13.07
N VAL A 98 -1.98 21.71 -13.03
CA VAL A 98 -2.01 22.95 -12.26
C VAL A 98 -3.22 22.94 -11.35
N ARG A 99 -2.98 23.25 -10.07
CA ARG A 99 -4.00 23.44 -9.06
C ARG A 99 -3.99 24.89 -8.60
N VAL A 100 -5.15 25.52 -8.51
CA VAL A 100 -5.29 26.90 -8.09
C VAL A 100 -6.36 27.04 -7.02
N LEU A 101 -6.15 27.93 -6.05
CA LEU A 101 -7.12 28.30 -5.04
C LEU A 101 -7.55 29.75 -5.27
N ILE A 102 -8.83 29.96 -5.62
CA ILE A 102 -9.42 31.29 -5.82
C ILE A 102 -10.61 31.45 -4.87
N GLU A 103 -10.54 32.45 -4.01
CA GLU A 103 -11.59 32.74 -3.01
C GLU A 103 -12.02 31.54 -2.14
N GLY A 104 -11.08 30.63 -1.86
CA GLY A 104 -11.29 29.42 -1.08
C GLY A 104 -11.87 28.25 -1.87
N THR A 105 -11.82 28.30 -3.22
CA THR A 105 -12.34 27.25 -4.10
C THR A 105 -11.22 26.69 -4.96
N TRP A 106 -11.10 25.35 -5.00
CA TRP A 106 -10.15 24.68 -5.86
C TRP A 106 -10.58 24.69 -7.33
N GLY A 107 -9.59 24.93 -8.21
CA GLY A 107 -9.65 24.58 -9.62
C GLY A 107 -8.45 23.73 -9.99
N PHE A 108 -8.68 22.74 -10.84
CA PHE A 108 -7.68 21.78 -11.29
C PHE A 108 -7.80 21.53 -12.79
N ALA A 109 -6.68 21.51 -13.48
CA ALA A 109 -6.62 21.12 -14.88
C ALA A 109 -5.26 20.49 -15.19
N ALA A 110 -5.23 19.59 -16.18
CA ALA A 110 -4.06 18.78 -16.50
C ALA A 110 -3.93 18.56 -18.02
N SER A 111 -2.73 18.24 -18.48
CA SER A 111 -2.44 17.91 -19.90
C SER A 111 -1.26 16.96 -20.02
N SER A 112 -1.32 16.05 -20.99
CA SER A 112 -0.20 15.20 -21.41
C SER A 112 0.74 15.87 -22.41
N THR A 113 0.38 17.04 -22.91
CA THR A 113 1.22 17.85 -23.80
C THR A 113 1.97 18.90 -23.01
N PHE A 114 3.28 18.75 -22.86
CA PHE A 114 4.08 19.67 -22.07
C PHE A 114 4.78 20.70 -22.94
N SER A 115 4.24 21.92 -22.92
CA SER A 115 4.83 23.12 -23.54
C SER A 115 4.43 24.38 -22.77
N GLU A 116 5.21 25.45 -22.87
CA GLU A 116 4.92 26.72 -22.21
C GLU A 116 3.55 27.28 -22.57
N GLN A 117 3.13 27.20 -23.83
CA GLN A 117 1.82 27.66 -24.30
C GLN A 117 0.70 26.82 -23.65
N GLU A 118 0.87 25.51 -23.59
CA GLU A 118 -0.11 24.60 -23.00
C GLU A 118 -0.21 24.81 -21.49
N VAL A 119 0.91 25.05 -20.80
CA VAL A 119 0.92 25.36 -19.37
C VAL A 119 0.07 26.60 -19.06
N VAL A 120 0.21 27.67 -19.84
CA VAL A 120 -0.62 28.89 -19.69
C VAL A 120 -2.10 28.58 -19.96
N ARG A 121 -2.40 27.80 -21.02
CA ARG A 121 -3.77 27.41 -21.38
C ARG A 121 -4.43 26.61 -20.24
N ILE A 122 -3.76 25.60 -19.73
CA ILE A 122 -4.25 24.72 -18.64
C ILE A 122 -4.43 25.52 -17.34
N THR A 123 -3.50 26.43 -17.02
CA THR A 123 -3.65 27.29 -15.84
C THR A 123 -4.90 28.17 -15.92
N ASN A 124 -5.18 28.75 -17.10
CA ASN A 124 -6.40 29.53 -17.29
C ASN A 124 -7.67 28.69 -17.16
N ILE A 125 -7.66 27.43 -17.62
CA ILE A 125 -8.76 26.49 -17.42
C ILE A 125 -8.96 26.21 -15.92
N ALA A 126 -7.89 25.89 -15.18
CA ALA A 126 -7.97 25.68 -13.74
C ALA A 126 -8.57 26.90 -13.02
N CYS A 127 -8.16 28.11 -13.37
CA CYS A 127 -8.72 29.34 -12.82
C CYS A 127 -10.21 29.52 -13.17
N GLY A 128 -10.63 29.15 -14.38
CA GLY A 128 -12.04 29.15 -14.78
C GLY A 128 -12.88 28.17 -13.98
N ILE A 129 -12.36 26.96 -13.75
CA ILE A 129 -13.00 25.92 -12.92
C ILE A 129 -13.16 26.40 -11.48
N ALA A 130 -12.10 26.99 -10.87
CA ALA A 130 -12.19 27.51 -9.51
C ALA A 130 -13.31 28.55 -9.35
N ARG A 131 -13.43 29.48 -10.31
CA ARG A 131 -14.50 30.50 -10.30
C ARG A 131 -15.89 29.90 -10.49
N ALA A 132 -16.01 28.91 -11.39
CA ALA A 132 -17.29 28.24 -11.65
C ALA A 132 -17.79 27.45 -10.43
N ASN A 133 -16.89 26.76 -9.74
CA ASN A 133 -17.20 25.96 -8.56
C ASN A 133 -17.56 26.79 -7.33
N LYS A 134 -17.25 28.09 -7.29
CA LYS A 134 -17.53 28.98 -6.15
C LYS A 134 -19.00 28.95 -5.74
N SER A 135 -19.93 28.85 -6.69
CA SER A 135 -21.36 28.87 -6.43
C SER A 135 -21.91 27.63 -5.74
N ILE A 136 -21.19 26.52 -5.81
CA ILE A 136 -21.59 25.22 -5.25
C ILE A 136 -20.74 24.80 -4.04
N GLN A 137 -19.69 25.54 -3.72
CA GLN A 137 -18.81 25.23 -2.60
C GLN A 137 -19.47 25.56 -1.26
N LEU A 138 -19.56 24.54 -0.39
CA LEU A 138 -20.17 24.69 0.94
C LEU A 138 -19.19 25.23 1.98
N ILE A 139 -17.92 24.81 1.90
CA ILE A 139 -16.88 25.16 2.87
C ILE A 139 -15.68 25.70 2.12
N LYS A 140 -15.20 26.89 2.50
CA LYS A 140 -13.99 27.46 1.93
C LYS A 140 -12.76 26.70 2.35
N VAL A 141 -11.92 26.38 1.38
CA VAL A 141 -10.61 25.77 1.60
C VAL A 141 -9.65 26.80 2.19
N GLU A 142 -8.96 26.41 3.22
CA GLU A 142 -7.86 27.13 3.85
C GLU A 142 -6.72 26.14 4.10
N LEU A 143 -5.52 26.48 3.66
CA LEU A 143 -4.35 25.63 3.81
C LEU A 143 -3.55 26.02 5.05
N VAL A 144 -3.24 25.06 5.91
CA VAL A 144 -2.22 25.28 6.94
C VAL A 144 -0.87 25.57 6.28
N PRO A 145 -0.02 26.43 6.90
CA PRO A 145 1.27 26.82 6.31
C PRO A 145 2.22 25.64 6.18
N THR A 146 3.15 25.75 5.22
CA THR A 146 4.33 24.88 5.11
C THR A 146 5.57 25.73 4.89
N LYS A 147 6.75 25.18 5.17
CA LYS A 147 8.02 25.82 4.85
C LYS A 147 8.26 25.76 3.33
N VAL A 148 9.07 26.70 2.84
CA VAL A 148 9.54 26.74 1.46
C VAL A 148 10.76 25.82 1.33
N TYR A 149 10.76 24.98 0.29
CA TYR A 149 11.83 24.03 0.03
C TYR A 149 12.33 24.13 -1.41
N ASN A 150 13.64 24.02 -1.59
CA ASN A 150 14.29 23.84 -2.89
C ASN A 150 15.22 22.63 -2.76
N GLU A 151 14.64 21.43 -2.87
CA GLU A 151 15.32 20.19 -2.55
C GLU A 151 15.03 19.10 -3.60
N THR A 152 15.95 18.16 -3.69
CA THR A 152 15.79 16.92 -4.45
C THR A 152 15.83 15.74 -3.49
N TRP A 153 14.92 14.79 -3.68
CA TRP A 153 14.87 13.54 -2.91
C TRP A 153 14.77 12.34 -3.85
N ASN A 154 15.52 11.28 -3.55
CA ASN A 154 15.50 10.04 -4.32
C ASN A 154 15.38 8.85 -3.38
N THR A 155 14.65 7.81 -3.81
CA THR A 155 14.71 6.53 -3.13
C THR A 155 16.15 5.99 -3.18
N PRO A 156 16.76 5.63 -2.04
CA PRO A 156 18.11 5.05 -2.04
C PRO A 156 18.07 3.64 -2.63
N ILE A 157 18.47 3.51 -3.89
CA ILE A 157 18.58 2.23 -4.59
C ILE A 157 20.05 1.94 -4.94
N LYS A 158 20.43 0.65 -4.95
CA LYS A 158 21.75 0.20 -5.41
C LYS A 158 21.75 -0.12 -6.90
N LYS A 159 20.65 -0.65 -7.41
CA LYS A 159 20.52 -1.10 -8.80
C LYS A 159 19.14 -0.75 -9.37
N ASN A 160 19.13 0.06 -10.42
CA ASN A 160 17.89 0.46 -11.07
C ASN A 160 17.25 -0.73 -11.80
N ALA A 161 16.03 -1.09 -11.45
CA ALA A 161 15.32 -2.22 -12.04
C ALA A 161 15.05 -2.04 -13.54
N PHE A 162 14.94 -0.80 -14.04
CA PHE A 162 14.72 -0.53 -15.46
C PHE A 162 16.00 -0.65 -16.30
N GLU A 163 17.18 -0.78 -15.68
CA GLU A 163 18.46 -1.01 -16.34
C GLU A 163 18.85 -2.49 -16.39
N VAL A 164 18.08 -3.36 -15.73
CA VAL A 164 18.23 -4.81 -15.82
C VAL A 164 17.47 -5.32 -17.05
N SER A 165 18.11 -6.16 -17.85
CA SER A 165 17.51 -6.66 -19.08
C SER A 165 16.26 -7.51 -18.80
N ILE A 166 15.34 -7.55 -19.76
CA ILE A 166 14.16 -8.43 -19.68
C ILE A 166 14.58 -9.89 -19.61
N ASP A 167 15.62 -10.28 -20.37
CA ASP A 167 16.13 -11.65 -20.39
C ASP A 167 16.65 -12.08 -19.01
N ASP A 168 17.39 -11.22 -18.31
CA ASP A 168 17.85 -11.50 -16.94
C ASP A 168 16.69 -11.69 -15.97
N LYS A 169 15.64 -10.86 -16.07
CA LYS A 169 14.43 -10.99 -15.27
C LYS A 169 13.69 -12.30 -15.56
N VAL A 170 13.52 -12.64 -16.84
CA VAL A 170 12.87 -13.89 -17.26
C VAL A 170 13.67 -15.09 -16.77
N ASN A 171 15.00 -15.09 -16.93
CA ASN A 171 15.85 -16.17 -16.46
C ASN A 171 15.78 -16.35 -14.94
N LYS A 172 15.73 -15.25 -14.17
CA LYS A 172 15.52 -15.32 -12.71
C LYS A 172 14.18 -15.97 -12.37
N LEU A 173 13.08 -15.57 -13.04
CA LEU A 173 11.75 -16.14 -12.82
C LEU A 173 11.68 -17.62 -13.23
N PHE A 174 12.27 -18.00 -14.35
CA PHE A 174 12.36 -19.40 -14.77
C PHE A 174 13.11 -20.26 -13.75
N SER A 175 14.19 -19.74 -13.16
CA SER A 175 14.93 -20.46 -12.11
C SER A 175 14.07 -20.69 -10.85
N ILE A 176 13.23 -19.75 -10.47
CA ILE A 176 12.26 -19.87 -9.37
C ILE A 176 11.24 -20.98 -9.70
N ASN A 177 10.63 -20.91 -10.88
CA ASN A 177 9.60 -21.85 -11.31
C ASN A 177 10.15 -23.29 -11.48
N GLU A 178 11.37 -23.43 -11.98
CA GLU A 178 12.05 -24.73 -12.10
C GLU A 178 12.33 -25.34 -10.73
N LYS A 179 12.81 -24.55 -9.77
CA LYS A 179 13.02 -25.00 -8.40
C LYS A 179 11.72 -25.43 -7.76
N ALA A 180 10.63 -24.66 -7.87
CA ALA A 180 9.32 -25.02 -7.35
C ALA A 180 8.84 -26.37 -7.88
N LYS A 181 8.97 -26.59 -9.20
CA LYS A 181 8.64 -27.85 -9.84
C LYS A 181 9.51 -29.01 -9.33
N SER A 182 10.81 -28.80 -9.15
CA SER A 182 11.73 -29.83 -8.62
C SER A 182 11.39 -30.25 -7.19
N LEU A 183 10.82 -29.35 -6.40
CA LEU A 183 10.31 -29.60 -5.03
C LEU A 183 8.94 -30.29 -5.02
N GLY A 184 8.27 -30.36 -6.18
CA GLY A 184 7.00 -31.03 -6.39
C GLY A 184 5.78 -30.14 -6.29
N ALA A 185 5.89 -28.85 -6.60
CA ALA A 185 4.76 -28.02 -6.95
C ALA A 185 4.21 -28.44 -8.32
N ASP A 186 2.88 -28.49 -8.47
CA ASP A 186 2.24 -28.79 -9.75
C ASP A 186 2.21 -27.54 -10.65
N PHE A 187 2.05 -26.36 -10.07
CA PHE A 187 2.10 -25.07 -10.77
C PHE A 187 2.94 -24.08 -9.98
N CYS A 188 3.61 -23.18 -10.71
CA CYS A 188 4.31 -22.01 -10.15
C CYS A 188 4.19 -20.83 -11.10
N GLU A 189 3.62 -19.74 -10.60
CA GLU A 189 3.66 -18.44 -11.26
C GLU A 189 4.65 -17.54 -10.53
N SER A 190 5.37 -16.70 -11.25
CA SER A 190 6.27 -15.74 -10.64
C SER A 190 6.31 -14.44 -11.44
N PHE A 191 6.62 -13.34 -10.76
CA PHE A 191 6.70 -12.03 -11.42
C PHE A 191 7.72 -11.11 -10.77
N ILE A 192 8.15 -10.11 -11.56
CA ILE A 192 8.89 -8.95 -11.10
C ILE A 192 8.15 -7.72 -11.60
N TRP A 193 7.77 -6.83 -10.67
CA TRP A 193 7.09 -5.58 -10.97
C TRP A 193 7.89 -4.40 -10.42
N ALA A 194 8.42 -3.58 -11.31
CA ALA A 194 9.15 -2.37 -10.99
C ALA A 194 8.31 -1.14 -11.31
N VAL A 195 8.37 -0.14 -10.45
CA VAL A 195 7.73 1.16 -10.60
C VAL A 195 8.75 2.25 -10.36
N ASN A 196 8.79 3.23 -11.26
CA ASN A 196 9.52 4.48 -11.09
C ASN A 196 8.54 5.64 -11.23
N GLU A 197 8.52 6.53 -10.25
CA GLU A 197 7.68 7.71 -10.19
C GLU A 197 8.57 8.94 -10.03
N TRP A 198 8.78 9.68 -11.10
CA TRP A 198 9.48 10.94 -11.07
C TRP A 198 8.50 12.10 -10.99
N LYS A 199 8.74 13.06 -10.09
CA LYS A 199 7.89 14.23 -9.87
C LYS A 199 8.70 15.51 -9.74
N TYR A 200 8.19 16.57 -10.35
CA TYR A 200 8.58 17.94 -10.10
C TYR A 200 7.38 18.71 -9.56
N PHE A 201 7.57 19.41 -8.46
CA PHE A 201 6.56 20.24 -7.81
C PHE A 201 7.08 21.67 -7.66
N ALA A 202 6.23 22.66 -7.97
CA ALA A 202 6.47 24.05 -7.66
C ALA A 202 5.21 24.72 -7.12
N SER A 203 5.34 25.65 -6.18
CA SER A 203 4.22 26.37 -5.61
C SER A 203 4.38 27.89 -5.61
N SER A 204 3.26 28.61 -5.57
CA SER A 204 3.24 30.07 -5.44
C SER A 204 3.84 30.56 -4.12
N GLU A 205 4.06 29.68 -3.14
CA GLU A 205 4.76 29.96 -1.88
C GLU A 205 6.29 29.95 -2.07
N GLY A 206 6.80 29.47 -3.22
CA GLY A 206 8.21 29.52 -3.58
C GLY A 206 8.95 28.20 -3.49
N SER A 207 8.28 27.08 -3.25
CA SER A 207 8.91 25.75 -3.23
C SER A 207 9.18 25.23 -4.65
N TYR A 208 10.33 24.54 -4.81
CA TYR A 208 10.70 23.77 -6.00
C TYR A 208 11.30 22.44 -5.54
N ILE A 209 10.61 21.35 -5.84
CA ILE A 209 10.94 20.03 -5.29
C ILE A 209 11.00 19.02 -6.43
N LYS A 210 12.08 18.22 -6.47
CA LYS A 210 12.19 17.07 -7.37
C LYS A 210 12.24 15.79 -6.56
N GLN A 211 11.56 14.74 -7.03
CA GLN A 211 11.61 13.43 -6.40
C GLN A 211 11.70 12.33 -7.46
N ASP A 212 12.53 11.32 -7.19
CA ASP A 212 12.67 10.11 -8.00
C ASP A 212 12.44 8.88 -7.10
N LEU A 213 11.26 8.30 -7.25
CA LEU A 213 10.75 7.25 -6.37
C LEU A 213 10.84 5.90 -7.09
N HIS A 214 11.51 4.94 -6.47
CA HIS A 214 11.60 3.57 -6.97
C HIS A 214 10.91 2.61 -6.03
N ARG A 215 10.15 1.67 -6.59
CA ARG A 215 9.49 0.59 -5.85
C ARG A 215 9.59 -0.69 -6.64
N LEU A 216 9.66 -1.80 -5.94
CA LEU A 216 9.76 -3.10 -6.55
C LEU A 216 8.96 -4.13 -5.77
N TRP A 217 8.34 -5.06 -6.49
CA TRP A 217 7.74 -6.26 -5.94
C TRP A 217 8.11 -7.45 -6.84
N SER A 218 8.61 -8.49 -6.22
CA SER A 218 8.87 -9.76 -6.90
C SER A 218 8.35 -10.88 -6.00
N ALA A 219 7.54 -11.75 -6.58
CA ALA A 219 6.86 -12.80 -5.83
C ALA A 219 6.66 -14.05 -6.70
N PHE A 220 6.37 -15.16 -6.03
CA PHE A 220 5.85 -16.37 -6.65
C PHE A 220 4.55 -16.81 -5.97
N ASP A 221 3.74 -17.57 -6.68
CA ASP A 221 2.63 -18.38 -6.18
C ASP A 221 2.87 -19.83 -6.58
N ILE A 222 2.78 -20.75 -5.63
CA ILE A 222 2.83 -22.19 -5.92
C ILE A 222 1.48 -22.84 -5.63
N THR A 223 1.16 -23.85 -6.43
CA THR A 223 0.00 -24.72 -6.20
C THR A 223 0.44 -26.16 -6.17
N VAL A 224 -0.07 -26.91 -5.17
CA VAL A 224 0.09 -28.37 -5.07
C VAL A 224 -1.28 -29.03 -5.19
N VAL A 225 -1.39 -30.04 -6.06
CA VAL A 225 -2.62 -30.78 -6.34
C VAL A 225 -2.53 -32.18 -5.75
N ASP A 226 -3.49 -32.55 -4.92
CA ASP A 226 -3.70 -33.92 -4.50
C ASP A 226 -4.40 -34.71 -5.62
N LYS A 227 -3.67 -35.60 -6.28
CA LYS A 227 -4.17 -36.36 -7.45
C LYS A 227 -5.27 -37.36 -7.11
N ASP A 228 -5.35 -37.79 -5.86
CA ASP A 228 -6.33 -38.78 -5.41
C ASP A 228 -7.70 -38.12 -5.13
N THR A 229 -7.69 -36.91 -4.57
CA THR A 229 -8.88 -36.17 -4.19
C THR A 229 -9.24 -35.03 -5.13
N ASN A 230 -8.34 -34.63 -6.05
CA ASN A 230 -8.40 -33.42 -6.87
C ASN A 230 -8.54 -32.12 -6.04
N ASN A 231 -8.18 -32.14 -4.78
CA ASN A 231 -8.05 -30.93 -3.98
C ASN A 231 -6.72 -30.26 -4.27
N PHE A 232 -6.68 -28.95 -4.15
CA PHE A 232 -5.45 -28.19 -4.30
C PHE A 232 -5.33 -27.17 -3.18
N GLU A 233 -4.11 -26.83 -2.85
CA GLU A 233 -3.73 -25.74 -1.96
C GLU A 233 -2.67 -24.89 -2.62
N SER A 234 -2.69 -23.60 -2.35
CA SER A 234 -1.72 -22.64 -2.87
C SER A 234 -1.09 -21.83 -1.72
N ARG A 235 0.10 -21.33 -1.99
CA ARG A 235 0.81 -20.39 -1.12
C ARG A 235 1.60 -19.38 -1.96
N ASP A 236 1.41 -18.10 -1.65
CA ASP A 236 2.24 -17.02 -2.17
C ASP A 236 3.58 -16.97 -1.42
N SER A 237 4.62 -16.44 -2.06
CA SER A 237 5.84 -16.06 -1.34
C SER A 237 5.55 -15.05 -0.24
N PHE A 238 6.40 -15.04 0.79
CA PHE A 238 6.29 -14.03 1.84
C PHE A 238 7.09 -12.74 1.55
N THR A 239 7.44 -12.52 0.27
CA THR A 239 7.97 -11.25 -0.19
C THR A 239 6.93 -10.13 -0.04
N ALA A 240 7.39 -8.95 0.37
CA ALA A 240 6.57 -7.75 0.38
C ALA A 240 7.00 -6.80 -0.75
N PRO A 241 6.09 -6.02 -1.33
CA PRO A 241 6.49 -4.88 -2.15
C PRO A 241 7.27 -3.87 -1.30
N ILE A 242 8.30 -3.23 -1.90
CA ILE A 242 9.29 -2.46 -1.14
C ILE A 242 9.80 -1.25 -1.91
N GLY A 243 10.22 -0.20 -1.19
CA GLY A 243 10.87 0.98 -1.74
C GLY A 243 12.37 0.78 -1.99
N LYS A 244 12.73 -0.16 -2.87
CA LYS A 244 14.10 -0.51 -3.26
C LYS A 244 14.26 -0.64 -4.76
N GLY A 245 15.50 -0.85 -5.21
CA GLY A 245 15.84 -1.24 -6.57
C GLY A 245 15.91 -2.76 -6.76
N TYR A 246 16.53 -3.18 -7.87
CA TYR A 246 16.63 -4.59 -8.24
C TYR A 246 17.48 -5.43 -7.28
N GLU A 247 18.31 -4.80 -6.47
CA GLU A 247 19.04 -5.48 -5.38
C GLU A 247 18.13 -6.29 -4.47
N TYR A 248 16.87 -5.90 -4.30
CA TYR A 248 15.89 -6.67 -3.53
C TYR A 248 15.62 -8.06 -4.13
N VAL A 249 15.55 -8.16 -5.48
CA VAL A 249 15.38 -9.45 -6.16
C VAL A 249 16.62 -10.34 -6.02
N GLU A 250 17.80 -9.72 -5.92
CA GLU A 250 19.07 -10.43 -5.78
C GLU A 250 19.34 -10.89 -4.34
N GLU A 251 18.91 -10.08 -3.36
CA GLU A 251 19.13 -10.31 -1.92
C GLU A 251 18.12 -11.29 -1.29
N TYR A 252 16.91 -11.44 -1.88
CA TYR A 252 15.89 -12.32 -1.32
C TYR A 252 16.16 -13.80 -1.58
N ASP A 253 16.05 -14.61 -0.53
CA ASP A 253 16.25 -16.06 -0.62
C ASP A 253 14.99 -16.80 -1.10
N TYR A 254 14.73 -16.71 -2.41
CA TYR A 254 13.62 -17.44 -3.03
C TYR A 254 13.72 -18.95 -2.88
N MET A 255 14.93 -19.50 -2.78
CA MET A 255 15.11 -20.94 -2.74
C MET A 255 14.63 -21.50 -1.40
N HIS A 256 14.98 -20.85 -0.32
CA HIS A 256 14.50 -21.21 1.02
C HIS A 256 12.99 -21.02 1.15
N ASP A 257 12.44 -19.87 0.72
CA ASP A 257 10.99 -19.61 0.78
C ASP A 257 10.19 -20.64 -0.05
N LEU A 258 10.70 -21.09 -1.21
CA LEU A 258 10.09 -22.14 -2.03
C LEU A 258 10.09 -23.50 -1.31
N GLU A 259 11.19 -23.87 -0.63
CA GLU A 259 11.28 -25.12 0.14
C GLU A 259 10.20 -25.15 1.22
N GLU A 260 10.09 -24.09 2.04
CA GLU A 260 9.03 -23.94 3.01
C GLU A 260 7.63 -23.93 2.35
N ALA A 261 7.47 -23.18 1.24
CA ALA A 261 6.19 -23.05 0.57
C ALA A 261 5.63 -24.38 0.11
N VAL A 262 6.43 -25.18 -0.57
CA VAL A 262 5.98 -26.50 -1.09
C VAL A 262 5.74 -27.49 0.05
N GLU A 263 6.61 -27.52 1.06
CA GLU A 263 6.45 -28.39 2.22
C GLU A 263 5.18 -28.03 3.00
N HIS A 264 5.00 -26.77 3.37
CA HIS A 264 3.86 -26.30 4.17
C HIS A 264 2.54 -26.44 3.40
N THR A 265 2.54 -26.23 2.08
CA THR A 265 1.34 -26.45 1.26
C THR A 265 0.92 -27.92 1.26
N LYS A 266 1.87 -28.87 1.14
CA LYS A 266 1.61 -30.30 1.27
C LYS A 266 1.12 -30.70 2.66
N MET A 267 1.65 -30.06 3.71
CA MET A 267 1.18 -30.28 5.08
C MET A 267 -0.26 -29.76 5.27
N LYS A 268 -0.56 -28.57 4.73
CA LYS A 268 -1.88 -27.95 4.80
C LYS A 268 -2.96 -28.78 4.10
N GLN A 269 -2.65 -29.39 2.94
CA GLN A 269 -3.58 -30.30 2.25
C GLN A 269 -4.06 -31.46 3.15
N LYS A 270 -3.17 -31.97 4.01
CA LYS A 270 -3.43 -33.09 4.93
C LYS A 270 -3.94 -32.63 6.30
N ALA A 271 -3.92 -31.33 6.55
CA ALA A 271 -4.31 -30.78 7.84
C ALA A 271 -5.81 -30.98 8.12
N ARG A 272 -6.14 -31.15 9.38
CA ARG A 272 -7.55 -31.14 9.82
C ARG A 272 -8.11 -29.71 9.78
N SER A 273 -9.40 -29.59 9.52
CA SER A 273 -10.11 -28.32 9.67
C SER A 273 -10.10 -27.88 11.13
N VAL A 274 -10.07 -26.57 11.35
CA VAL A 274 -10.15 -26.01 12.70
C VAL A 274 -11.54 -26.25 13.32
N GLU A 275 -11.60 -26.49 14.62
CA GLU A 275 -12.86 -26.43 15.36
C GLU A 275 -13.09 -25.00 15.87
N PRO A 276 -14.28 -24.40 15.60
CA PRO A 276 -14.63 -23.07 16.09
C PRO A 276 -14.51 -22.97 17.60
N ALA A 277 -13.77 -22.00 18.09
CA ALA A 277 -13.55 -21.78 19.52
C ALA A 277 -12.97 -20.37 19.75
N ARG A 278 -12.92 -19.95 21.01
CA ARG A 278 -12.05 -18.83 21.39
C ARG A 278 -10.66 -19.36 21.70
N ARG A 279 -9.65 -18.81 21.04
CA ARG A 279 -8.25 -19.23 21.18
C ARG A 279 -7.32 -18.02 21.15
N ASP A 280 -6.13 -18.18 21.67
CA ASP A 280 -5.07 -17.20 21.45
C ASP A 280 -4.57 -17.30 20.01
N ILE A 281 -4.21 -16.15 19.42
CA ILE A 281 -3.57 -16.12 18.11
C ILE A 281 -2.25 -15.36 18.18
N ILE A 282 -1.25 -15.86 17.50
CA ILE A 282 -0.03 -15.13 17.17
C ILE A 282 -0.11 -14.76 15.69
N LEU A 283 -0.03 -13.48 15.38
CA LEU A 283 -0.02 -12.98 14.01
C LEU A 283 1.42 -12.63 13.61
N ASP A 284 1.91 -13.27 12.54
CA ASP A 284 3.20 -12.94 11.95
C ASP A 284 3.19 -11.55 11.30
N SER A 285 4.34 -10.94 11.14
CA SER A 285 4.49 -9.62 10.48
C SER A 285 3.91 -9.61 9.07
N ASN A 286 4.07 -10.71 8.32
CA ASN A 286 3.54 -10.89 6.97
C ASN A 286 2.01 -11.11 6.91
N HIS A 287 1.36 -11.21 8.07
CA HIS A 287 -0.10 -11.18 8.23
C HIS A 287 -0.58 -9.86 8.84
N LEU A 288 0.11 -9.36 9.88
CA LEU A 288 -0.27 -8.15 10.62
C LEU A 288 -0.35 -6.89 9.76
N TRP A 289 0.43 -6.81 8.67
CA TRP A 289 0.38 -5.66 7.78
C TRP A 289 -1.05 -5.38 7.28
N LEU A 290 -1.80 -6.43 6.92
CA LEU A 290 -3.18 -6.29 6.47
C LEU A 290 -4.11 -5.86 7.62
N THR A 291 -3.94 -6.46 8.79
CA THR A 291 -4.71 -6.10 9.99
C THR A 291 -4.50 -4.63 10.36
N ILE A 292 -3.24 -4.13 10.32
CA ILE A 292 -2.90 -2.73 10.56
C ILE A 292 -3.52 -1.83 9.49
N HIS A 293 -3.39 -2.22 8.21
CA HIS A 293 -3.91 -1.48 7.07
C HIS A 293 -5.40 -1.18 7.22
N GLU A 294 -6.17 -2.24 7.49
CA GLU A 294 -7.63 -2.18 7.52
C GLU A 294 -8.18 -1.59 8.81
N SER A 295 -7.57 -1.94 9.97
CA SER A 295 -8.13 -1.58 11.27
C SER A 295 -7.56 -0.28 11.87
N CYS A 296 -6.37 0.15 11.44
CA CYS A 296 -5.74 1.40 11.90
C CYS A 296 -5.46 2.38 10.76
N GLY A 297 -4.86 1.91 9.66
CA GLY A 297 -4.48 2.76 8.54
C GLY A 297 -5.66 3.55 7.99
N HIS A 298 -6.65 2.87 7.45
CA HIS A 298 -7.83 3.50 6.87
C HIS A 298 -8.69 4.31 7.85
N PRO A 299 -9.01 3.84 9.07
CA PRO A 299 -9.88 4.63 9.95
C PRO A 299 -9.22 5.91 10.49
N THR A 300 -7.91 6.03 10.39
CA THR A 300 -7.19 7.25 10.82
C THR A 300 -6.83 8.20 9.67
N GLU A 301 -7.33 7.98 8.46
CA GLU A 301 -7.36 9.00 7.41
C GLU A 301 -8.41 10.05 7.77
N LEU A 302 -7.98 11.30 7.99
CA LEU A 302 -8.87 12.33 8.53
C LEU A 302 -10.03 12.68 7.60
N ASP A 303 -9.79 12.78 6.30
CA ASP A 303 -10.85 13.02 5.31
C ASP A 303 -11.91 11.91 5.33
N ARG A 304 -11.50 10.64 5.54
CA ARG A 304 -12.44 9.53 5.72
C ARG A 304 -13.27 9.70 7.00
N ALA A 305 -12.64 10.08 8.12
CA ALA A 305 -13.35 10.35 9.37
C ALA A 305 -14.32 11.53 9.27
N LEU A 306 -14.04 12.49 8.38
CA LEU A 306 -14.90 13.61 8.04
C LEU A 306 -15.99 13.29 7.00
N GLY A 307 -16.01 12.07 6.46
CA GLY A 307 -17.05 11.59 5.54
C GLY A 307 -16.80 11.84 4.06
N TYR A 308 -15.59 12.25 3.64
CA TYR A 308 -15.26 12.49 2.23
C TYR A 308 -15.30 11.22 1.36
N GLU A 309 -15.15 10.04 1.97
CA GLU A 309 -15.25 8.76 1.28
C GLU A 309 -16.60 8.03 1.50
N ALA A 310 -17.55 8.63 2.18
CA ALA A 310 -18.78 7.95 2.57
C ALA A 310 -19.54 7.30 1.40
N ASN A 311 -19.45 7.90 0.22
CA ASN A 311 -20.07 7.40 -1.01
C ASN A 311 -19.28 6.28 -1.70
N TYR A 312 -17.97 6.17 -1.47
CA TYR A 312 -17.10 5.22 -2.16
C TYR A 312 -16.73 4.02 -1.28
N ALA A 313 -16.10 4.28 -0.14
CA ALA A 313 -15.50 3.25 0.71
C ALA A 313 -15.93 3.34 2.18
N GLY A 314 -16.91 4.18 2.50
CA GLY A 314 -17.50 4.31 3.82
C GLY A 314 -16.86 5.39 4.70
N THR A 315 -17.07 5.26 5.99
CA THR A 315 -16.67 6.22 7.03
C THR A 315 -15.63 5.62 7.97
N SER A 316 -15.44 6.21 9.14
CA SER A 316 -14.54 5.70 10.16
C SER A 316 -15.26 5.62 11.52
N PHE A 317 -14.98 4.55 12.28
CA PHE A 317 -15.37 4.51 13.69
C PHE A 317 -14.50 5.43 14.57
N MET A 318 -13.30 5.80 14.08
CA MET A 318 -12.39 6.73 14.76
C MET A 318 -12.75 8.16 14.38
N THR A 319 -13.82 8.66 14.97
CA THR A 319 -14.35 10.00 14.72
C THR A 319 -13.57 11.08 15.49
N VAL A 320 -13.63 12.34 15.05
CA VAL A 320 -12.83 13.45 15.61
C VAL A 320 -13.08 13.65 17.11
N ASP A 321 -14.31 13.45 17.61
CA ASP A 321 -14.64 13.55 19.03
C ASP A 321 -13.97 12.49 19.91
N LYS A 322 -13.45 11.42 19.31
CA LYS A 322 -12.71 10.35 19.99
C LYS A 322 -11.20 10.60 20.08
N LEU A 323 -10.68 11.59 19.34
CA LEU A 323 -9.26 11.95 19.41
C LEU A 323 -8.87 12.29 20.86
N ASN A 324 -7.75 11.74 21.33
CA ASN A 324 -7.26 11.82 22.71
C ASN A 324 -8.18 11.20 23.79
N LYS A 325 -9.23 10.48 23.40
CA LYS A 325 -10.17 9.85 24.35
C LYS A 325 -10.28 8.33 24.19
N LEU A 326 -10.29 7.83 22.95
CA LEU A 326 -10.48 6.42 22.66
C LEU A 326 -9.27 5.60 23.12
N GLN A 327 -9.51 4.60 23.99
CA GLN A 327 -8.58 3.51 24.22
C GLN A 327 -8.74 2.51 23.08
N TYR A 328 -7.87 2.61 22.11
CA TYR A 328 -7.89 1.83 20.87
C TYR A 328 -7.38 0.39 21.08
N GLY A 329 -6.36 0.22 21.92
CA GLY A 329 -5.71 -1.05 22.17
C GLY A 329 -5.11 -1.12 23.58
N SER A 330 -4.44 -2.22 23.90
CA SER A 330 -3.68 -2.36 25.15
C SER A 330 -2.53 -1.33 25.22
N GLU A 331 -1.97 -1.10 26.42
CA GLU A 331 -0.85 -0.15 26.60
C GLU A 331 0.40 -0.51 25.78
N LEU A 332 0.52 -1.75 25.31
CA LEU A 332 1.61 -2.19 24.43
C LEU A 332 1.49 -1.61 23.01
N ILE A 333 0.29 -1.19 22.60
CA ILE A 333 0.03 -0.78 21.23
C ILE A 333 0.52 0.64 21.00
N ASN A 334 1.57 0.75 20.19
CA ASN A 334 2.09 1.99 19.64
C ASN A 334 2.11 1.87 18.12
N ILE A 335 1.34 2.71 17.42
CA ILE A 335 1.27 2.73 15.96
C ILE A 335 1.65 4.11 15.48
N ARG A 336 2.57 4.17 14.51
CA ARG A 336 3.04 5.42 13.90
C ARG A 336 2.66 5.51 12.43
N GLY A 337 2.36 6.73 12.00
CA GLY A 337 2.45 7.13 10.60
C GLY A 337 3.87 7.63 10.31
N ASP A 338 4.49 7.10 9.27
CA ASP A 338 5.88 7.44 8.95
C ASP A 338 6.12 7.42 7.43
N ARG A 339 6.43 8.59 6.86
CA ARG A 339 6.82 8.72 5.46
C ARG A 339 8.34 8.79 5.27
N THR A 340 9.10 8.55 6.33
CA THR A 340 10.57 8.50 6.33
C THR A 340 11.11 7.09 6.55
N GLN A 341 10.23 6.13 6.84
CA GLN A 341 10.57 4.74 7.13
C GLN A 341 11.42 4.13 6.02
N THR A 342 12.61 3.65 6.36
CA THR A 342 13.52 3.01 5.41
C THR A 342 12.79 1.89 4.65
N ASP A 343 12.99 1.83 3.33
CA ASP A 343 12.45 0.83 2.43
C ASP A 343 10.90 0.82 2.33
N GLY A 344 10.19 1.74 2.98
CA GLY A 344 8.74 1.81 2.93
C GLY A 344 8.22 2.30 1.56
N LEU A 345 7.11 1.73 1.11
CA LEU A 345 6.48 2.07 -0.18
C LEU A 345 5.96 3.52 -0.25
N ALA A 346 5.46 4.05 0.87
CA ALA A 346 4.97 5.42 0.96
C ALA A 346 6.07 6.42 1.36
N THR A 347 7.32 5.96 1.52
CA THR A 347 8.47 6.78 1.88
C THR A 347 8.86 7.71 0.74
N ARG A 348 9.04 8.99 1.08
CA ARG A 348 9.39 10.08 0.15
C ARG A 348 9.88 11.29 0.94
N GLY A 349 10.49 12.26 0.28
CA GLY A 349 10.96 13.50 0.91
C GLY A 349 9.82 14.48 1.18
N PHE A 350 8.84 14.55 0.27
CA PHE A 350 7.74 15.53 0.29
C PHE A 350 6.45 14.90 -0.22
N ASP A 351 5.32 15.38 0.29
CA ASP A 351 4.02 15.06 -0.26
C ASP A 351 3.65 15.94 -1.47
N ASP A 352 2.49 15.73 -2.08
CA ASP A 352 2.04 16.49 -3.26
C ASP A 352 1.41 17.86 -2.91
N ASP A 353 1.46 18.27 -1.63
CA ASP A 353 1.22 19.65 -1.16
C ASP A 353 2.55 20.41 -0.87
N GLY A 354 3.70 19.78 -1.15
CA GLY A 354 5.02 20.32 -0.87
C GLY A 354 5.43 20.31 0.60
N VAL A 355 4.77 19.51 1.42
CA VAL A 355 5.08 19.33 2.85
C VAL A 355 6.21 18.32 3.00
N LYS A 356 7.27 18.69 3.74
CA LYS A 356 8.34 17.75 4.09
C LYS A 356 7.80 16.64 4.98
N THR A 357 8.10 15.42 4.62
CA THR A 357 7.60 14.24 5.32
C THR A 357 8.25 14.04 6.69
N THR A 358 7.51 13.39 7.59
CA THR A 358 7.91 13.14 8.97
C THR A 358 7.29 11.85 9.50
N GLU A 359 7.57 11.50 10.74
CA GLU A 359 6.89 10.47 11.54
C GLU A 359 6.06 11.11 12.66
N TRP A 360 4.99 10.45 13.08
CA TRP A 360 4.12 10.88 14.20
C TRP A 360 3.37 9.71 14.80
N ASP A 361 2.99 9.83 16.08
CA ASP A 361 2.17 8.84 16.76
C ASP A 361 0.70 8.93 16.30
N ILE A 362 0.12 7.81 15.88
CA ILE A 362 -1.32 7.65 15.64
C ILE A 362 -1.97 7.04 16.88
N ILE A 363 -1.41 5.94 17.35
CA ILE A 363 -1.76 5.31 18.62
C ILE A 363 -0.52 5.33 19.52
N LYS A 364 -0.69 5.80 20.75
CA LYS A 364 0.37 5.86 21.75
C LYS A 364 -0.08 5.24 23.05
N ASN A 365 0.61 4.20 23.52
CA ASN A 365 0.24 3.43 24.72
C ASN A 365 -1.24 3.03 24.69
N GLY A 366 -1.68 2.49 23.55
CA GLY A 366 -3.07 2.08 23.28
C GLY A 366 -4.06 3.23 23.04
N LYS A 367 -3.68 4.48 23.21
CA LYS A 367 -4.58 5.63 23.07
C LYS A 367 -4.51 6.26 21.69
N PHE A 368 -5.65 6.57 21.10
CA PHE A 368 -5.75 7.30 19.85
C PHE A 368 -5.36 8.78 20.03
N VAL A 369 -4.25 9.21 19.41
CA VAL A 369 -3.65 10.54 19.62
C VAL A 369 -3.41 11.35 18.35
N GLY A 370 -3.54 10.77 17.15
CA GLY A 370 -3.24 11.48 15.91
C GLY A 370 -3.93 10.91 14.68
N TYR A 371 -4.14 11.75 13.70
CA TYR A 371 -4.64 11.42 12.37
C TYR A 371 -3.53 11.52 11.32
N GLN A 372 -3.81 10.99 10.15
CA GLN A 372 -3.12 11.31 8.91
C GLN A 372 -3.77 12.57 8.33
N THR A 373 -2.98 13.59 7.95
CA THR A 373 -3.52 14.89 7.55
C THR A 373 -2.86 15.44 6.29
N THR A 374 -3.62 16.21 5.51
CA THR A 374 -3.14 17.11 4.45
C THR A 374 -3.18 18.56 4.92
N ARG A 375 -2.64 19.49 4.14
CA ARG A 375 -2.69 20.93 4.45
C ARG A 375 -4.12 21.46 4.59
N GLU A 376 -5.06 20.90 3.84
CA GLU A 376 -6.47 21.29 3.91
C GLU A 376 -7.15 20.71 5.15
N MET A 377 -6.82 19.46 5.53
CA MET A 377 -7.54 18.72 6.57
C MET A 377 -7.07 19.03 7.99
N ALA A 378 -5.80 19.35 8.20
CA ALA A 378 -5.17 19.49 9.52
C ALA A 378 -5.92 20.46 10.46
N LYS A 379 -6.48 21.56 9.93
CA LYS A 379 -7.24 22.55 10.71
C LYS A 379 -8.49 21.98 11.39
N TYR A 380 -9.12 20.94 10.83
CA TYR A 380 -10.35 20.36 11.39
C TYR A 380 -10.15 19.67 12.74
N ILE A 381 -8.90 19.37 13.08
CA ILE A 381 -8.51 18.82 14.40
C ILE A 381 -7.63 19.79 15.20
N GLY A 382 -7.55 21.05 14.77
CA GLY A 382 -6.80 22.10 15.46
C GLY A 382 -5.28 22.03 15.24
N GLU A 383 -4.80 21.25 14.28
CA GLU A 383 -3.38 21.20 13.93
C GLU A 383 -2.98 22.39 13.04
N SER A 384 -1.83 22.98 13.35
CA SER A 384 -1.26 24.11 12.60
C SER A 384 -0.33 23.70 11.46
N ALA A 385 -0.06 22.40 11.32
CA ALA A 385 0.78 21.82 10.28
C ALA A 385 0.19 20.49 9.79
N SER A 386 0.49 20.13 8.55
CA SER A 386 0.13 18.86 7.94
C SER A 386 1.18 17.78 8.24
N ASN A 387 0.75 16.53 8.36
CA ASN A 387 1.63 15.36 8.45
C ASN A 387 2.15 14.89 7.06
N GLY A 388 1.85 15.63 5.99
CA GLY A 388 2.39 15.33 4.66
C GLY A 388 1.74 14.12 3.99
N CYS A 389 0.40 14.04 4.01
CA CYS A 389 -0.32 12.88 3.47
C CYS A 389 -1.02 13.12 2.13
N ALA A 390 -0.76 14.23 1.45
CA ALA A 390 -1.30 14.47 0.11
C ALA A 390 -0.57 13.64 -0.95
N TYR A 391 -1.33 13.02 -1.87
CA TYR A 391 -0.75 12.24 -2.97
C TYR A 391 -1.71 12.13 -4.15
N ALA A 392 -1.17 12.19 -5.35
CA ALA A 392 -1.84 11.83 -6.59
C ALA A 392 -1.02 10.74 -7.29
N ASP A 393 -1.67 9.68 -7.72
CA ASP A 393 -1.06 8.53 -8.40
C ASP A 393 -0.83 8.75 -9.90
N SER A 394 -1.29 9.88 -10.44
CA SER A 394 -1.11 10.28 -11.83
C SER A 394 -1.01 11.81 -11.94
N TRP A 395 -0.45 12.29 -13.04
CA TRP A 395 -0.38 13.72 -13.34
C TRP A 395 -1.77 14.37 -13.50
N ASP A 396 -2.76 13.64 -14.00
CA ASP A 396 -4.12 14.10 -14.26
C ASP A 396 -5.07 13.90 -13.06
N HIS A 397 -4.54 13.48 -11.91
CA HIS A 397 -5.33 13.33 -10.69
C HIS A 397 -5.07 14.48 -9.70
N PHE A 398 -6.15 14.91 -9.05
CA PHE A 398 -6.09 15.85 -7.93
C PHE A 398 -5.47 15.16 -6.71
N PRO A 399 -4.48 15.76 -6.01
CA PRO A 399 -3.96 15.21 -4.78
C PRO A 399 -5.03 15.12 -3.70
N ILE A 400 -5.21 13.93 -3.17
CA ILE A 400 -6.08 13.65 -2.03
C ILE A 400 -5.27 13.09 -0.88
N GLN A 401 -5.87 13.00 0.29
CA GLN A 401 -5.21 12.35 1.42
C GLN A 401 -4.99 10.87 1.13
N ARG A 402 -3.75 10.39 1.34
CA ARG A 402 -3.39 8.99 1.18
C ARG A 402 -2.54 8.53 2.36
N MET A 403 -2.73 7.25 2.68
CA MET A 403 -2.06 6.59 3.79
C MET A 403 -0.53 6.68 3.69
N PRO A 404 0.19 7.03 4.78
CA PRO A 404 1.64 6.84 4.91
C PRO A 404 1.98 5.37 5.15
N ASN A 405 3.25 5.05 5.41
CA ASN A 405 3.54 3.78 6.08
C ASN A 405 2.97 3.88 7.50
N VAL A 406 2.07 2.96 7.86
CA VAL A 406 1.46 2.89 9.19
C VAL A 406 1.91 1.60 9.85
N SER A 407 2.70 1.70 10.91
CA SER A 407 3.43 0.56 11.45
C SER A 407 3.22 0.39 12.96
N LEU A 408 3.04 -0.87 13.38
CA LEU A 408 3.06 -1.24 14.80
C LEU A 408 4.52 -1.27 15.27
N MET A 409 4.82 -0.49 16.30
CA MET A 409 6.17 -0.47 16.87
C MET A 409 6.50 -1.79 17.55
N PRO A 410 7.74 -2.29 17.43
CA PRO A 410 8.18 -3.52 18.09
C PRO A 410 8.10 -3.41 19.60
N GLY A 411 7.98 -4.56 20.27
CA GLY A 411 8.02 -4.63 21.72
C GLY A 411 9.37 -4.15 22.29
N GLU A 412 9.34 -3.49 23.43
CA GLU A 412 10.55 -2.98 24.10
C GLU A 412 11.34 -4.09 24.82
N LYS A 413 10.65 -5.14 25.24
CA LYS A 413 11.28 -6.27 25.92
C LYS A 413 11.85 -7.23 24.88
N LYS A 414 13.03 -7.79 25.16
CA LYS A 414 13.59 -8.86 24.32
C LYS A 414 12.65 -10.05 24.34
N LEU A 415 12.06 -10.34 23.18
CA LEU A 415 11.10 -11.42 22.98
C LEU A 415 11.16 -11.87 21.51
N SER A 416 11.64 -13.09 21.30
CA SER A 416 11.63 -13.70 19.97
C SER A 416 10.28 -14.36 19.68
N LEU A 417 10.01 -14.67 18.42
CA LEU A 417 8.84 -15.46 18.03
C LEU A 417 8.81 -16.83 18.71
N ASN A 418 9.96 -17.49 18.83
CA ASN A 418 10.06 -18.79 19.51
C ASN A 418 9.71 -18.71 20.99
N ASP A 419 10.16 -17.65 21.70
CA ASP A 419 9.79 -17.41 23.09
C ASP A 419 8.29 -17.15 23.23
N LEU A 420 7.70 -16.39 22.29
CA LEU A 420 6.27 -16.09 22.28
C LEU A 420 5.42 -17.36 22.06
N ILE A 421 5.86 -18.24 21.14
CA ILE A 421 5.22 -19.56 20.95
C ILE A 421 5.35 -20.41 22.21
N ALA A 422 6.53 -20.45 22.82
CA ALA A 422 6.80 -21.23 24.04
C ALA A 422 5.95 -20.77 25.23
N ASP A 423 5.60 -19.48 25.30
CA ASP A 423 4.72 -18.88 26.31
C ASP A 423 3.21 -18.98 25.98
N THR A 424 2.85 -19.69 24.92
CA THR A 424 1.44 -19.84 24.50
C THR A 424 0.95 -21.27 24.74
N GLU A 425 -0.01 -21.44 25.67
CA GLU A 425 -0.51 -22.76 26.06
C GLU A 425 -1.39 -23.39 24.97
N ASP A 426 -2.37 -22.65 24.47
CA ASP A 426 -3.30 -23.09 23.39
C ASP A 426 -3.53 -21.93 22.41
N GLY A 427 -3.08 -22.06 21.19
CA GLY A 427 -3.18 -21.00 20.23
C GLY A 427 -3.04 -21.44 18.77
N ILE A 428 -3.09 -20.44 17.89
CA ILE A 428 -2.84 -20.61 16.45
C ILE A 428 -1.85 -19.53 16.02
N PHE A 429 -0.73 -19.94 15.45
CA PHE A 429 0.19 -19.02 14.77
C PHE A 429 -0.21 -18.89 13.30
N ILE A 430 -0.47 -17.66 12.85
CA ILE A 430 -1.00 -17.35 11.53
C ILE A 430 0.05 -16.56 10.72
N LYS A 431 0.37 -17.08 9.52
CA LYS A 431 1.31 -16.45 8.58
C LYS A 431 0.62 -16.16 7.25
N GLY A 432 1.09 -15.11 6.57
CA GLY A 432 0.62 -14.69 5.25
C GLY A 432 -0.78 -14.12 5.25
N SER A 433 -1.10 -13.30 4.26
CA SER A 433 -2.43 -12.71 4.09
C SER A 433 -3.32 -13.61 3.27
N GLY A 434 -4.55 -13.82 3.72
CA GLY A 434 -5.61 -14.51 2.99
C GLY A 434 -6.74 -13.55 2.60
N SER A 435 -7.94 -14.10 2.41
CA SER A 435 -9.13 -13.29 2.19
C SER A 435 -9.52 -12.53 3.44
N TRP A 436 -10.13 -11.37 3.25
CA TRP A 436 -10.59 -10.52 4.36
C TRP A 436 -11.93 -9.87 4.05
N SER A 437 -12.63 -9.50 5.10
CA SER A 437 -13.83 -8.66 5.06
C SER A 437 -13.79 -7.71 6.25
N ILE A 438 -14.16 -6.46 6.02
CA ILE A 438 -14.28 -5.45 7.06
C ILE A 438 -15.43 -4.53 6.72
N ASP A 439 -16.14 -4.03 7.72
CA ASP A 439 -17.27 -3.13 7.50
C ASP A 439 -16.84 -1.73 7.02
N MET A 440 -17.79 -0.95 6.55
CA MET A 440 -17.57 0.38 5.99
C MET A 440 -16.98 1.38 7.01
N GLN A 441 -17.16 1.14 8.30
CA GLN A 441 -16.59 1.95 9.38
C GLN A 441 -15.20 1.47 9.81
N ARG A 442 -14.73 0.31 9.30
CA ARG A 442 -13.48 -0.34 9.70
C ARG A 442 -13.48 -0.83 11.15
N TYR A 443 -14.66 -1.19 11.65
CA TYR A 443 -14.86 -1.61 13.04
C TYR A 443 -14.99 -3.11 13.20
N ASN A 444 -15.84 -3.79 12.41
CA ASN A 444 -16.01 -5.24 12.47
C ASN A 444 -15.32 -5.91 11.29
N PHE A 445 -14.59 -6.96 11.56
CA PHE A 445 -13.76 -7.64 10.55
C PHE A 445 -13.81 -9.17 10.68
N GLN A 446 -13.43 -9.83 9.57
CA GLN A 446 -13.05 -11.22 9.49
C GLN A 446 -11.81 -11.33 8.58
N PHE A 447 -10.74 -11.96 9.09
CA PHE A 447 -9.50 -12.17 8.35
C PHE A 447 -9.10 -13.64 8.32
N THR A 448 -8.39 -14.03 7.23
CA THR A 448 -7.75 -15.34 7.09
C THR A 448 -6.28 -15.17 6.76
N GLY A 449 -5.50 -16.24 6.91
CA GLY A 449 -4.09 -16.30 6.51
C GLY A 449 -3.83 -17.35 5.45
N GLN A 450 -2.56 -17.62 5.22
CA GLN A 450 -2.12 -18.70 4.32
C GLN A 450 -1.69 -19.96 5.07
N GLU A 451 -0.99 -19.80 6.19
CA GLU A 451 -0.53 -20.88 7.04
C GLU A 451 -1.09 -20.73 8.45
N PHE A 452 -1.52 -21.83 9.05
CA PHE A 452 -2.12 -21.88 10.38
C PHE A 452 -1.48 -23.00 11.18
N TRP A 453 -0.64 -22.63 12.15
CA TRP A 453 0.11 -23.57 12.97
C TRP A 453 -0.53 -23.69 14.34
N GLU A 454 -0.97 -24.91 14.70
CA GLU A 454 -1.56 -25.17 16.01
C GLU A 454 -0.48 -25.19 17.09
N ILE A 455 -0.71 -24.43 18.15
CA ILE A 455 0.14 -24.39 19.35
C ILE A 455 -0.56 -25.10 20.48
N LYS A 456 0.14 -26.03 21.12
CA LYS A 456 -0.28 -26.72 22.35
C LYS A 456 0.89 -26.82 23.31
N ASN A 457 0.68 -26.40 24.57
CA ASN A 457 1.70 -26.44 25.63
C ASN A 457 3.04 -25.82 25.18
N GLY A 458 2.98 -24.65 24.53
CA GLY A 458 4.18 -23.94 24.08
C GLY A 458 4.90 -24.54 22.87
N LYS A 459 4.25 -25.43 22.11
CA LYS A 459 4.87 -26.10 20.94
C LYS A 459 3.93 -26.09 19.74
N ILE A 460 4.50 -25.92 18.56
CA ILE A 460 3.80 -26.19 17.31
C ILE A 460 3.59 -27.71 17.20
N VAL A 461 2.34 -28.16 17.07
CA VAL A 461 1.98 -29.57 17.00
C VAL A 461 1.49 -30.01 15.62
N GLY A 462 1.27 -29.09 14.68
CA GLY A 462 0.87 -29.37 13.31
C GLY A 462 0.18 -28.19 12.66
N MET A 463 -0.30 -28.38 11.44
CA MET A 463 -1.07 -27.38 10.72
C MET A 463 -2.57 -27.59 10.86
N LEU A 464 -3.30 -26.51 10.73
CA LEU A 464 -4.75 -26.44 10.59
C LEU A 464 -5.10 -25.89 9.21
N ARG A 465 -6.35 -26.10 8.77
CA ARG A 465 -6.93 -25.45 7.59
C ARG A 465 -8.31 -24.88 7.91
N ASP A 466 -8.86 -24.15 6.97
CA ASP A 466 -10.19 -23.53 7.06
C ASP A 466 -10.31 -22.51 8.21
N VAL A 467 -9.22 -21.85 8.58
CA VAL A 467 -9.16 -20.91 9.70
C VAL A 467 -9.51 -19.50 9.26
N ALA A 468 -10.44 -18.88 9.97
CA ALA A 468 -10.62 -17.42 9.98
C ALA A 468 -10.74 -16.95 11.44
N TYR A 469 -10.44 -15.68 11.66
CA TYR A 469 -10.74 -15.04 12.94
C TYR A 469 -11.56 -13.78 12.71
N GLN A 470 -12.47 -13.50 13.63
CA GLN A 470 -13.34 -12.33 13.56
C GLN A 470 -13.48 -11.63 14.91
N GLY A 471 -13.81 -10.35 14.83
CA GLY A 471 -14.05 -9.51 16.00
C GLY A 471 -14.34 -8.08 15.61
N ASN A 472 -14.25 -7.21 16.59
CA ASN A 472 -14.15 -5.78 16.31
C ASN A 472 -12.72 -5.29 16.59
N THR A 473 -12.38 -4.19 15.95
CA THR A 473 -11.04 -3.60 15.97
C THR A 473 -10.58 -3.32 17.41
N VAL A 474 -11.40 -2.67 18.22
CA VAL A 474 -10.99 -2.23 19.56
C VAL A 474 -10.77 -3.44 20.48
N ASP A 475 -11.65 -4.45 20.44
CA ASP A 475 -11.50 -5.64 21.26
C ASP A 475 -10.23 -6.42 20.87
N LEU A 476 -9.95 -6.57 19.56
CA LEU A 476 -8.74 -7.24 19.11
C LEU A 476 -7.48 -6.53 19.66
N TRP A 477 -7.34 -5.23 19.41
CA TRP A 477 -6.13 -4.51 19.80
C TRP A 477 -5.98 -4.40 21.32
N ASN A 478 -7.08 -4.38 22.09
CA ASN A 478 -7.05 -4.47 23.56
C ASN A 478 -6.66 -5.86 24.08
N SER A 479 -6.89 -6.92 23.30
CA SER A 479 -6.48 -8.28 23.67
C SER A 479 -4.99 -8.57 23.43
N CYS A 480 -4.23 -7.64 22.83
CA CYS A 480 -2.80 -7.81 22.62
C CYS A 480 -2.05 -7.75 23.94
N ASP A 481 -1.35 -8.84 24.28
CA ASP A 481 -0.61 -8.96 25.54
C ASP A 481 0.91 -9.15 25.35
N ALA A 482 1.37 -9.38 24.12
CA ALA A 482 2.79 -9.51 23.82
C ALA A 482 3.08 -9.11 22.36
N ILE A 483 4.21 -8.42 22.16
CA ILE A 483 4.76 -8.03 20.86
C ILE A 483 6.23 -8.41 20.85
N CYS A 484 6.70 -9.14 19.85
CA CYS A 484 8.12 -9.47 19.68
C CYS A 484 8.98 -8.22 19.49
N ASP A 485 10.26 -8.34 19.77
CA ASP A 485 11.19 -7.23 19.70
C ASP A 485 11.57 -6.85 18.24
N LYS A 486 12.42 -5.83 18.13
CA LYS A 486 12.84 -5.27 16.84
C LYS A 486 13.61 -6.24 15.93
N THR A 487 14.13 -7.35 16.43
CA THR A 487 14.86 -8.33 15.62
C THR A 487 13.92 -9.15 14.72
N GLU A 488 12.63 -9.21 15.10
CA GLU A 488 11.56 -9.87 14.36
C GLU A 488 10.77 -8.89 13.45
N TYR A 489 11.16 -7.60 13.42
CA TYR A 489 10.43 -6.58 12.69
C TYR A 489 10.59 -6.72 11.17
N LYS A 490 9.47 -6.77 10.45
CA LYS A 490 9.44 -6.86 8.99
C LYS A 490 8.40 -5.91 8.41
N LEU A 491 8.65 -5.46 7.16
CA LEU A 491 7.68 -4.71 6.38
C LEU A 491 6.78 -5.66 5.60
N GLY A 492 5.48 -5.40 5.63
CA GLY A 492 4.50 -5.86 4.67
C GLY A 492 3.90 -4.68 3.92
N GLY A 493 2.97 -4.89 3.00
CA GLY A 493 2.34 -3.78 2.31
C GLY A 493 1.65 -4.16 1.01
N SER A 494 1.16 -3.13 0.30
CA SER A 494 0.48 -3.27 -0.99
C SER A 494 0.84 -2.14 -1.94
N PHE A 495 0.92 -2.45 -3.24
CA PHE A 495 0.97 -1.43 -4.30
C PHE A 495 -0.40 -0.76 -4.52
N PHE A 496 -1.49 -1.39 -4.07
CA PHE A 496 -2.85 -1.11 -4.53
C PHE A 496 -3.81 -0.72 -3.41
N CYS A 497 -3.40 0.16 -2.51
CA CYS A 497 -4.37 0.73 -1.58
C CYS A 497 -5.29 1.69 -2.35
N GLY A 498 -6.54 1.31 -2.56
CA GLY A 498 -7.54 2.09 -3.30
C GLY A 498 -8.22 3.14 -2.43
N LYS A 499 -8.58 4.27 -3.04
CA LYS A 499 -9.39 5.35 -2.44
C LYS A 499 -10.15 6.09 -3.53
N GLY A 500 -11.23 6.76 -3.21
CA GLY A 500 -12.07 7.55 -4.15
C GLY A 500 -12.89 8.62 -3.44
N GLU A 501 -13.59 9.43 -4.15
CA GLU A 501 -13.76 9.62 -5.60
C GLU A 501 -13.05 10.89 -6.07
N PRO A 502 -12.40 10.89 -7.24
CA PRO A 502 -12.22 9.78 -8.18
C PRO A 502 -11.27 8.70 -7.65
N GLY A 503 -11.36 7.46 -8.23
CA GLY A 503 -10.55 6.33 -7.81
C GLY A 503 -9.06 6.57 -8.05
N GLN A 504 -8.27 6.42 -7.00
CA GLN A 504 -6.81 6.51 -7.01
C GLN A 504 -6.20 5.35 -6.22
N VAL A 505 -4.97 4.95 -6.55
CA VAL A 505 -4.22 3.93 -5.81
C VAL A 505 -2.95 4.54 -5.18
N SER A 506 -2.54 4.03 -4.04
CA SER A 506 -1.29 4.45 -3.40
C SER A 506 -0.53 3.24 -2.86
N PRO A 507 0.77 3.14 -3.12
CA PRO A 507 1.60 2.13 -2.49
C PRO A 507 1.83 2.48 -1.01
N VAL A 508 1.66 1.48 -0.14
CA VAL A 508 1.79 1.65 1.32
C VAL A 508 2.48 0.45 1.95
N SER A 509 3.31 0.70 2.97
CA SER A 509 3.90 -0.33 3.80
C SER A 509 3.39 -0.27 5.24
N HIS A 510 3.40 -1.44 5.88
CA HIS A 510 3.05 -1.60 7.29
C HIS A 510 4.07 -2.53 7.93
N GLY A 511 4.87 -1.98 8.82
CA GLY A 511 5.84 -2.75 9.58
C GLY A 511 5.26 -3.25 10.89
N SER A 512 5.72 -4.42 11.31
CA SER A 512 5.41 -4.97 12.64
C SER A 512 6.40 -6.06 13.02
N SER A 513 6.45 -6.36 14.32
CA SER A 513 6.93 -7.65 14.82
C SER A 513 5.74 -8.56 15.10
N PRO A 514 5.90 -9.90 15.14
CA PRO A 514 4.82 -10.81 15.51
C PRO A 514 4.21 -10.43 16.86
N ALA A 515 2.88 -10.54 16.97
CA ALA A 515 2.15 -10.16 18.17
C ALA A 515 1.10 -11.19 18.55
N ARG A 516 0.86 -11.36 19.87
CA ARG A 516 -0.16 -12.27 20.40
C ARG A 516 -1.40 -11.52 20.85
N PHE A 517 -2.55 -12.07 20.46
CA PHE A 517 -3.88 -11.60 20.84
C PHE A 517 -4.62 -12.72 21.57
N ARG A 518 -5.20 -12.39 22.72
CA ARG A 518 -5.83 -13.37 23.60
C ARG A 518 -7.30 -13.56 23.28
N ASN A 519 -7.77 -14.81 23.43
CA ASN A 519 -9.20 -15.15 23.46
C ASN A 519 -9.98 -14.66 22.23
N VAL A 520 -9.39 -14.79 21.04
CA VAL A 520 -9.97 -14.35 19.75
C VAL A 520 -10.96 -15.40 19.22
N ASN A 521 -12.05 -14.97 18.61
CA ASN A 521 -13.05 -15.85 18.02
C ASN A 521 -12.54 -16.48 16.72
N ILE A 522 -12.37 -17.79 16.70
CA ILE A 522 -11.92 -18.58 15.55
C ILE A 522 -13.12 -19.23 14.89
N LEU A 523 -13.18 -19.13 13.58
CA LEU A 523 -14.22 -19.67 12.72
C LEU A 523 -13.66 -20.77 11.83
N ASN A 524 -14.55 -21.68 11.41
CA ASN A 524 -14.26 -22.67 10.39
C ASN A 524 -14.93 -22.27 9.08
N THR A 525 -14.14 -21.81 8.11
CA THR A 525 -14.66 -21.30 6.83
C THR A 525 -15.34 -22.36 5.96
N SER A 526 -15.07 -23.66 6.18
CA SER A 526 -15.75 -24.74 5.45
C SER A 526 -17.16 -25.00 5.99
N LYS A 527 -17.41 -24.78 7.30
CA LYS A 527 -18.71 -24.99 7.95
C LYS A 527 -19.66 -23.80 7.76
N GLU A 528 -19.14 -22.60 7.58
CA GLU A 528 -19.93 -21.37 7.43
C GLU A 528 -20.46 -21.13 6.03
N ALA A 529 -19.96 -21.87 5.04
CA ALA A 529 -20.43 -21.78 3.65
C ALA A 529 -21.83 -22.38 3.40
N GLY A 530 -22.64 -22.57 4.45
CA GLY A 530 -24.07 -22.92 4.33
C GLY A 530 -24.33 -24.39 4.04
N LYS A 531 -23.66 -25.27 4.73
CA LYS A 531 -23.99 -26.70 4.76
C LYS A 531 -24.47 -27.11 6.14
#